data_c7077f1ed6b327177880d7384375ff3a
#
_entry.id   c7077f1ed6b327177880d7384375ff3a
#
_cell.length_a   1.000
_cell.length_b   1.000
_cell.length_c   1.000
_cell.angle_alpha   90.00
_cell.angle_beta   90.00
_cell.angle_gamma   90.00
#
_symmetry.space_group_name_H-M   'P 1'
#
loop_
_entity.id
_entity.type
_entity.pdbx_description
1 polymer ?
#
loop_
_entity_poly.entity_id
_entity_poly.type
_entity_poly.pdbx_seq_one_letter_code
_entity_poly.pdbx_strand_id
1 'polypeptide(L)'
;MAHIDPLAREDLAELEPGFELVEQIMGFVPNSMLTMARVPGLLPAFQGLGAVVLANPIIARDLAQMVAMMSSVGSGCRYCQAHTGHTAERMGVSPEKLEAIWTFETSEHFSEAERAALRIAFHSSQQPNAATSTDFDAAREYYSDDEIAAIVAVCSFFGYLNRWNDTMATTLED
;
A
#
# COMPACT_ATOMS: atom_id res chain seq x y z
N MET A 1 0.02 -21.85 -3.31
CA MET A 1 1.23 -22.26 -2.54
C MET A 1 2.30 -21.25 -2.87
N ALA A 2 2.93 -20.66 -1.86
CA ALA A 2 4.01 -19.70 -2.06
C ALA A 2 5.21 -20.35 -2.76
N HIS A 3 5.99 -19.60 -3.53
CA HIS A 3 7.21 -20.10 -4.16
C HIS A 3 8.36 -20.27 -3.15
N ILE A 4 8.35 -19.44 -2.09
CA ILE A 4 9.29 -19.53 -0.98
C ILE A 4 8.48 -19.36 0.30
N ASP A 5 8.60 -20.31 1.21
CA ASP A 5 7.89 -20.28 2.49
C ASP A 5 8.40 -19.13 3.38
N PRO A 6 7.54 -18.48 4.18
CA PRO A 6 7.96 -17.53 5.20
C PRO A 6 8.87 -18.24 6.23
N LEU A 7 9.77 -17.47 6.87
CA LEU A 7 10.51 -17.97 8.03
C LEU A 7 9.56 -18.06 9.24
N ALA A 8 9.87 -18.94 10.17
CA ALA A 8 9.15 -18.99 11.44
C ALA A 8 9.50 -17.75 12.29
N ARG A 9 8.51 -17.09 12.88
CA ARG A 9 8.69 -15.87 13.67
C ARG A 9 9.66 -16.09 14.85
N GLU A 10 9.60 -17.28 15.47
CA GLU A 10 10.47 -17.68 16.58
C GLU A 10 11.96 -17.70 16.23
N ASP A 11 12.30 -17.85 14.95
CA ASP A 11 13.69 -17.83 14.48
C ASP A 11 14.21 -16.39 14.23
N LEU A 12 13.38 -15.36 14.44
CA LEU A 12 13.62 -13.96 14.09
C LEU A 12 13.55 -13.02 15.29
N ALA A 13 14.04 -13.47 16.45
CA ALA A 13 13.93 -12.73 17.72
C ALA A 13 14.48 -11.29 17.67
N GLU A 14 15.51 -11.04 16.85
CA GLU A 14 16.09 -9.71 16.67
C GLU A 14 15.17 -8.74 15.92
N LEU A 15 14.17 -9.24 15.19
CA LEU A 15 13.19 -8.45 14.42
C LEU A 15 11.87 -8.26 15.19
N GLU A 16 11.73 -8.86 16.38
CA GLU A 16 10.50 -8.86 17.17
C GLU A 16 9.93 -7.45 17.44
N PRO A 17 10.73 -6.42 17.79
CA PRO A 17 10.17 -5.08 17.99
C PRO A 17 9.48 -4.50 16.74
N GLY A 18 9.96 -4.85 15.54
CA GLY A 18 9.32 -4.47 14.28
C GLY A 18 8.04 -5.26 14.01
N PHE A 19 7.99 -6.53 14.38
CA PHE A 19 6.79 -7.35 14.26
C PHE A 19 5.69 -6.89 15.22
N GLU A 20 6.02 -6.60 16.49
CA GLU A 20 5.07 -6.07 17.46
C GLU A 20 4.41 -4.77 16.98
N LEU A 21 5.19 -3.85 16.38
CA LEU A 21 4.66 -2.60 15.83
C LEU A 21 3.66 -2.86 14.69
N VAL A 22 4.00 -3.76 13.78
CA VAL A 22 3.12 -4.10 12.65
C VAL A 22 1.87 -4.82 13.13
N GLU A 23 2.00 -5.72 14.10
CA GLU A 23 0.87 -6.45 14.70
C GLU A 23 -0.11 -5.50 15.41
N GLN A 24 0.37 -4.43 16.07
CA GLN A 24 -0.49 -3.37 16.60
C GLN A 24 -1.30 -2.65 15.52
N ILE A 25 -0.72 -2.43 14.35
CA ILE A 25 -1.36 -1.73 13.23
C ILE A 25 -2.32 -2.66 12.48
N MET A 26 -1.87 -3.86 12.12
CA MET A 26 -2.58 -4.77 11.21
C MET A 26 -3.36 -5.86 11.94
N GLY A 27 -2.99 -6.19 13.19
CA GLY A 27 -3.57 -7.30 13.95
C GLY A 27 -2.84 -8.64 13.76
N PHE A 28 -1.86 -8.69 12.87
CA PHE A 28 -1.02 -9.86 12.57
C PHE A 28 0.31 -9.43 11.94
N VAL A 29 1.27 -10.35 11.84
CA VAL A 29 2.52 -10.15 11.10
C VAL A 29 2.37 -10.71 9.69
N PRO A 30 2.47 -9.87 8.64
CA PRO A 30 2.33 -10.34 7.26
C PRO A 30 3.39 -11.36 6.83
N ASN A 31 2.98 -12.41 6.13
CA ASN A 31 3.88 -13.40 5.55
C ASN A 31 4.94 -12.78 4.63
N SER A 32 4.61 -11.67 3.98
CA SER A 32 5.58 -10.89 3.20
C SER A 32 6.78 -10.42 4.01
N MET A 33 6.59 -10.03 5.27
CA MET A 33 7.68 -9.62 6.17
C MET A 33 8.56 -10.79 6.56
N LEU A 34 7.95 -11.93 6.87
CA LEU A 34 8.66 -13.16 7.19
C LEU A 34 9.47 -13.69 6.00
N THR A 35 9.00 -13.48 4.77
CA THR A 35 9.80 -13.78 3.56
C THR A 35 10.90 -12.77 3.31
N MET A 36 10.68 -11.46 3.55
CA MET A 36 11.72 -10.43 3.45
C MET A 36 12.85 -10.62 4.44
N ALA A 37 12.56 -11.17 5.63
CA ALA A 37 13.56 -11.46 6.65
C ALA A 37 14.65 -12.46 6.18
N ARG A 38 14.41 -13.23 5.11
CA ARG A 38 15.42 -14.10 4.48
C ARG A 38 16.59 -13.32 3.88
N VAL A 39 16.40 -12.01 3.61
CA VAL A 39 17.47 -11.15 3.11
C VAL A 39 17.97 -10.27 4.27
N PRO A 40 19.22 -10.48 4.76
CA PRO A 40 19.74 -9.74 5.90
C PRO A 40 19.63 -8.21 5.72
N GLY A 41 19.02 -7.54 6.69
CA GLY A 41 18.84 -6.08 6.68
C GLY A 41 17.70 -5.55 5.83
N LEU A 42 17.07 -6.37 4.95
CA LEU A 42 16.01 -5.90 4.07
C LEU A 42 14.77 -5.48 4.84
N LEU A 43 14.29 -6.30 5.78
CA LEU A 43 13.07 -6.00 6.52
C LEU A 43 13.19 -4.73 7.37
N PRO A 44 14.23 -4.50 8.17
CA PRO A 44 14.40 -3.23 8.90
C PRO A 44 14.47 -2.01 7.97
N ALA A 45 15.16 -2.10 6.85
CA ALA A 45 15.23 -1.01 5.87
C ALA A 45 13.86 -0.71 5.25
N PHE A 46 13.11 -1.76 4.91
CA PHE A 46 11.75 -1.65 4.37
C PHE A 46 10.78 -1.04 5.40
N GLN A 47 10.83 -1.47 6.66
CA GLN A 47 10.03 -0.90 7.75
C GLN A 47 10.40 0.58 7.99
N GLY A 48 11.69 0.94 7.93
CA GLY A 48 12.14 2.33 8.01
C GLY A 48 11.57 3.20 6.89
N LEU A 49 11.59 2.71 5.66
CA LEU A 49 10.96 3.40 4.52
C LEU A 49 9.44 3.52 4.73
N GLY A 50 8.77 2.45 5.14
CA GLY A 50 7.34 2.43 5.42
C GLY A 50 6.93 3.44 6.49
N ALA A 51 7.72 3.58 7.55
CA ALA A 51 7.49 4.58 8.60
C ALA A 51 7.52 6.01 8.06
N VAL A 52 8.48 6.31 7.16
CA VAL A 52 8.56 7.63 6.52
C VAL A 52 7.40 7.88 5.57
N VAL A 53 7.03 6.89 4.77
CA VAL A 53 6.01 7.05 3.70
C VAL A 53 4.59 7.06 4.28
N LEU A 54 4.26 6.12 5.18
CA LEU A 54 2.88 5.90 5.63
C LEU A 54 2.52 6.70 6.88
N ALA A 55 3.50 7.12 7.69
CA ALA A 55 3.27 7.98 8.86
C ALA A 55 3.49 9.47 8.56
N ASN A 56 3.78 9.83 7.31
CA ASN A 56 4.01 11.22 6.91
C ASN A 56 2.69 12.03 7.02
N PRO A 57 2.69 13.18 7.71
CA PRO A 57 1.50 14.00 7.89
C PRO A 57 1.13 14.89 6.68
N ILE A 58 1.91 14.86 5.58
CA ILE A 58 1.68 15.70 4.40
C ILE A 58 0.32 15.38 3.75
N ILE A 59 -0.07 14.11 3.71
CA ILE A 59 -1.39 13.68 3.26
C ILE A 59 -2.16 12.99 4.38
N ALA A 60 -3.49 13.05 4.33
CA ALA A 60 -4.36 12.40 5.31
C ALA A 60 -4.15 10.86 5.29
N ARG A 61 -4.22 10.23 6.45
CA ARG A 61 -3.94 8.80 6.59
C ARG A 61 -4.92 7.91 5.83
N ASP A 62 -6.19 8.27 5.83
CA ASP A 62 -7.24 7.57 5.06
C ASP A 62 -6.98 7.67 3.56
N LEU A 63 -6.56 8.84 3.05
CA LEU A 63 -6.15 9.02 1.66
C LEU A 63 -4.93 8.14 1.34
N ALA A 64 -3.91 8.10 2.21
CA ALA A 64 -2.73 7.26 2.01
C ALA A 64 -3.11 5.77 1.90
N GLN A 65 -4.07 5.29 2.71
CA GLN A 65 -4.56 3.92 2.64
C GLN A 65 -5.37 3.63 1.36
N MET A 66 -6.21 4.56 0.93
CA MET A 66 -6.92 4.43 -0.34
C MET A 66 -5.96 4.43 -1.55
N VAL A 67 -4.93 5.27 -1.53
CA VAL A 67 -3.85 5.28 -2.54
C VAL A 67 -3.10 3.94 -2.55
N ALA A 68 -2.77 3.39 -1.37
CA ALA A 68 -2.13 2.09 -1.22
C ALA A 68 -2.99 0.96 -1.81
N MET A 69 -4.29 0.96 -1.49
CA MET A 69 -5.25 0.00 -2.02
C MET A 69 -5.38 0.11 -3.54
N MET A 70 -5.53 1.34 -4.06
CA MET A 70 -5.66 1.56 -5.51
C MET A 70 -4.38 1.19 -6.26
N SER A 71 -3.19 1.41 -5.68
CA SER A 71 -1.93 0.94 -6.26
C SER A 71 -1.86 -0.58 -6.34
N SER A 72 -2.42 -1.27 -5.34
CA SER A 72 -2.47 -2.73 -5.32
C SER A 72 -3.49 -3.28 -6.33
N VAL A 73 -4.58 -2.54 -6.55
CA VAL A 73 -5.57 -2.81 -7.62
C VAL A 73 -4.93 -2.65 -9.00
N GLY A 74 -4.26 -1.52 -9.27
CA GLY A 74 -3.60 -1.24 -10.54
C GLY A 74 -2.49 -2.24 -10.89
N SER A 75 -1.79 -2.76 -9.88
CA SER A 75 -0.76 -3.81 -10.04
C SER A 75 -1.32 -5.22 -10.15
N GLY A 76 -2.59 -5.46 -9.81
CA GLY A 76 -3.21 -6.79 -9.81
C GLY A 76 -2.80 -7.71 -8.65
N CYS A 77 -2.06 -7.23 -7.64
CA CYS A 77 -1.58 -8.02 -6.52
C CYS A 77 -2.71 -8.32 -5.52
N ARG A 78 -3.27 -9.53 -5.53
CA ARG A 78 -4.39 -9.92 -4.67
C ARG A 78 -4.03 -9.92 -3.19
N TYR A 79 -2.82 -10.37 -2.84
CA TYR A 79 -2.31 -10.33 -1.46
C TYR A 79 -2.31 -8.89 -0.92
N CYS A 80 -1.74 -7.96 -1.70
CA CYS A 80 -1.67 -6.57 -1.27
C CYS A 80 -3.06 -5.90 -1.21
N GLN A 81 -3.98 -6.25 -2.12
CA GLN A 81 -5.37 -5.74 -2.06
C GLN A 81 -6.07 -6.15 -0.77
N ALA A 82 -5.95 -7.41 -0.36
CA ALA A 82 -6.53 -7.91 0.89
C ALA A 82 -5.96 -7.15 2.10
N HIS A 83 -4.63 -6.98 2.17
CA HIS A 83 -3.96 -6.31 3.29
C HIS A 83 -4.25 -4.81 3.34
N THR A 84 -4.22 -4.13 2.19
CA THR A 84 -4.51 -2.69 2.14
C THR A 84 -5.98 -2.40 2.45
N GLY A 85 -6.91 -3.22 1.99
CA GLY A 85 -8.32 -3.11 2.34
C GLY A 85 -8.56 -3.29 3.84
N HIS A 86 -8.00 -4.34 4.44
CA HIS A 86 -8.06 -4.59 5.88
C HIS A 86 -7.48 -3.41 6.69
N THR A 87 -6.32 -2.90 6.30
CA THR A 87 -5.68 -1.79 7.00
C THR A 87 -6.47 -0.49 6.83
N ALA A 88 -7.01 -0.22 5.65
CA ALA A 88 -7.84 0.95 5.38
C ALA A 88 -9.12 0.97 6.26
N GLU A 89 -9.79 -0.17 6.41
CA GLU A 89 -10.93 -0.33 7.31
C GLU A 89 -10.54 -0.03 8.76
N ARG A 90 -9.45 -0.59 9.26
CA ARG A 90 -8.93 -0.33 10.61
C ARG A 90 -8.54 1.13 10.84
N MET A 91 -8.17 1.85 9.79
CA MET A 91 -7.83 3.29 9.83
C MET A 91 -9.02 4.22 9.58
N GLY A 92 -10.24 3.66 9.48
CA GLY A 92 -11.48 4.44 9.46
C GLY A 92 -11.98 4.82 8.06
N VAL A 93 -11.43 4.23 7.00
CA VAL A 93 -12.06 4.34 5.66
C VAL A 93 -13.38 3.58 5.71
N SER A 94 -14.47 4.23 5.26
CA SER A 94 -15.79 3.63 5.36
C SER A 94 -15.92 2.40 4.46
N PRO A 95 -16.72 1.39 4.87
CA PRO A 95 -16.96 0.19 4.06
C PRO A 95 -17.48 0.53 2.67
N GLU A 96 -18.35 1.54 2.55
CA GLU A 96 -18.93 1.97 1.27
C GLU A 96 -17.85 2.48 0.30
N LYS A 97 -16.83 3.21 0.81
CA LYS A 97 -15.68 3.62 0.00
C LYS A 97 -14.83 2.44 -0.43
N LEU A 98 -14.60 1.47 0.48
CA LEU A 98 -13.81 0.28 0.16
C LEU A 98 -14.48 -0.59 -0.90
N GLU A 99 -15.80 -0.79 -0.80
CA GLU A 99 -16.59 -1.51 -1.81
C GLU A 99 -16.62 -0.78 -3.15
N ALA A 100 -16.70 0.56 -3.12
CA ALA A 100 -16.77 1.40 -4.30
C ALA A 100 -15.40 1.72 -4.93
N ILE A 101 -14.29 1.25 -4.39
CA ILE A 101 -12.94 1.62 -4.85
C ILE A 101 -12.72 1.32 -6.34
N TRP A 102 -13.34 0.25 -6.85
CA TRP A 102 -13.25 -0.15 -8.26
C TRP A 102 -14.01 0.79 -9.22
N THR A 103 -14.94 1.56 -8.68
CA THR A 103 -15.78 2.51 -9.41
C THR A 103 -15.54 3.95 -8.95
N PHE A 104 -14.36 4.22 -8.38
CA PHE A 104 -14.02 5.50 -7.77
C PHE A 104 -14.27 6.71 -8.67
N GLU A 105 -14.13 6.56 -9.99
CA GLU A 105 -14.34 7.63 -10.98
C GLU A 105 -15.78 8.11 -11.03
N THR A 106 -16.76 7.27 -10.74
CA THR A 106 -18.19 7.58 -10.90
C THR A 106 -18.98 7.47 -9.60
N SER A 107 -18.40 6.90 -8.55
CA SER A 107 -19.05 6.72 -7.26
C SER A 107 -19.16 8.05 -6.49
N GLU A 108 -20.32 8.34 -5.91
CA GLU A 108 -20.57 9.51 -5.07
C GLU A 108 -19.81 9.52 -3.74
N HIS A 109 -19.21 8.39 -3.36
CA HIS A 109 -18.44 8.27 -2.13
C HIS A 109 -17.06 8.96 -2.18
N PHE A 110 -16.60 9.35 -3.37
CA PHE A 110 -15.29 10.00 -3.55
C PHE A 110 -15.43 11.46 -4.00
N SER A 111 -14.68 12.34 -3.35
CA SER A 111 -14.49 13.70 -3.81
C SER A 111 -13.62 13.77 -5.07
N GLU A 112 -13.67 14.89 -5.79
CA GLU A 112 -12.80 15.10 -6.97
C GLU A 112 -11.31 15.06 -6.61
N ALA A 113 -10.94 15.57 -5.43
CA ALA A 113 -9.58 15.48 -4.92
C ALA A 113 -9.14 14.02 -4.72
N GLU A 114 -9.96 13.20 -4.07
CA GLU A 114 -9.67 11.78 -3.90
C GLU A 114 -9.57 11.05 -5.24
N ARG A 115 -10.47 11.33 -6.19
CA ARG A 115 -10.42 10.75 -7.53
C ARG A 115 -9.12 11.09 -8.25
N ALA A 116 -8.64 12.33 -8.15
CA ALA A 116 -7.38 12.74 -8.77
C ALA A 116 -6.18 11.97 -8.19
N ALA A 117 -6.13 11.79 -6.85
CA ALA A 117 -5.08 10.99 -6.20
C ALA A 117 -5.16 9.51 -6.58
N LEU A 118 -6.37 8.93 -6.58
CA LEU A 118 -6.58 7.51 -6.92
C LEU A 118 -6.29 7.22 -8.39
N ARG A 119 -6.51 8.19 -9.29
CA ARG A 119 -6.14 8.07 -10.72
C ARG A 119 -4.64 7.98 -10.89
N ILE A 120 -3.86 8.83 -10.21
CA ILE A 120 -2.39 8.71 -10.17
C ILE A 120 -2.00 7.32 -9.64
N ALA A 121 -2.59 6.88 -8.53
CA ALA A 121 -2.28 5.58 -7.93
C ALA A 121 -2.55 4.42 -8.88
N PHE A 122 -3.69 4.41 -9.55
CA PHE A 122 -4.07 3.36 -10.49
C PHE A 122 -3.14 3.34 -11.70
N HIS A 123 -2.96 4.49 -12.37
CA HIS A 123 -2.17 4.56 -13.60
C HIS A 123 -0.68 4.30 -13.34
N SER A 124 -0.10 4.86 -12.27
CA SER A 124 1.33 4.66 -11.95
C SER A 124 1.68 3.22 -11.58
N SER A 125 0.69 2.44 -11.16
CA SER A 125 0.88 1.05 -10.72
C SER A 125 0.70 0.03 -11.85
N GLN A 126 0.30 0.46 -13.02
CA GLN A 126 0.19 -0.41 -14.19
C GLN A 126 1.57 -0.71 -14.83
N GLN A 127 1.65 -1.80 -15.60
CA GLN A 127 2.82 -2.17 -16.37
C GLN A 127 2.45 -2.31 -17.87
N PRO A 128 2.94 -1.45 -18.75
CA PRO A 128 3.80 -0.28 -18.50
C PRO A 128 3.08 0.81 -17.69
N ASN A 129 3.86 1.71 -17.05
CA ASN A 129 3.31 2.83 -16.30
C ASN A 129 2.43 3.69 -17.22
N ALA A 130 1.18 3.90 -16.80
CA ALA A 130 0.17 4.63 -17.59
C ALA A 130 -0.11 6.04 -17.08
N ALA A 131 0.59 6.51 -16.01
CA ALA A 131 0.42 7.87 -15.51
C ALA A 131 0.89 8.90 -16.54
N THR A 132 0.10 9.95 -16.73
CA THR A 132 0.32 10.99 -17.74
C THR A 132 0.39 12.38 -17.10
N SER A 133 0.88 13.39 -17.86
CA SER A 133 0.84 14.78 -17.42
C SER A 133 -0.58 15.25 -17.06
N THR A 134 -1.59 14.75 -17.77
CA THR A 134 -3.00 15.08 -17.51
C THR A 134 -3.45 14.66 -16.10
N ASP A 135 -2.97 13.50 -15.60
CA ASP A 135 -3.29 13.06 -14.24
C ASP A 135 -2.68 13.99 -13.20
N PHE A 136 -1.44 14.45 -13.43
CA PHE A 136 -0.76 15.39 -12.54
C PHE A 136 -1.36 16.79 -12.62
N ASP A 137 -1.79 17.27 -13.79
CA ASP A 137 -2.43 18.56 -13.93
C ASP A 137 -3.79 18.58 -13.20
N ALA A 138 -4.58 17.51 -13.30
CA ALA A 138 -5.81 17.36 -12.52
C ALA A 138 -5.54 17.29 -11.02
N ALA A 139 -4.48 16.63 -10.58
CA ALA A 139 -4.14 16.56 -9.17
C ALA A 139 -3.70 17.91 -8.60
N ARG A 140 -3.00 18.76 -9.37
CA ARG A 140 -2.59 20.12 -8.96
C ARG A 140 -3.75 21.07 -8.69
N GLU A 141 -4.96 20.74 -9.12
CA GLU A 141 -6.15 21.51 -8.74
C GLU A 141 -6.50 21.36 -7.25
N TYR A 142 -6.02 20.31 -6.59
CA TYR A 142 -6.38 19.93 -5.21
C TYR A 142 -5.19 19.79 -4.28
N TYR A 143 -4.00 19.50 -4.81
CA TYR A 143 -2.80 19.13 -4.04
C TYR A 143 -1.61 19.98 -4.48
N SER A 144 -0.77 20.35 -3.53
CA SER A 144 0.56 20.91 -3.77
C SER A 144 1.50 19.83 -4.37
N ASP A 145 2.62 20.27 -4.95
CA ASP A 145 3.63 19.36 -5.48
C ASP A 145 4.21 18.44 -4.38
N ASP A 146 4.30 18.91 -3.12
CA ASP A 146 4.76 18.09 -2.00
C ASP A 146 3.75 16.98 -1.64
N GLU A 147 2.44 17.30 -1.67
CA GLU A 147 1.39 16.31 -1.45
C GLU A 147 1.32 15.29 -2.60
N ILE A 148 1.46 15.74 -3.85
CA ILE A 148 1.56 14.85 -5.00
C ILE A 148 2.78 13.93 -4.89
N ALA A 149 3.94 14.47 -4.46
CA ALA A 149 5.13 13.67 -4.22
C ALA A 149 4.90 12.62 -3.10
N ALA A 150 4.17 12.98 -2.04
CA ALA A 150 3.79 12.03 -0.98
C ALA A 150 2.84 10.93 -1.50
N ILE A 151 1.86 11.27 -2.35
CA ILE A 151 0.99 10.30 -3.04
C ILE A 151 1.83 9.32 -3.87
N VAL A 152 2.76 9.83 -4.69
CA VAL A 152 3.66 9.02 -5.53
C VAL A 152 4.59 8.16 -4.66
N ALA A 153 5.03 8.65 -3.50
CA ALA A 153 5.85 7.86 -2.56
C ALA A 153 5.06 6.64 -2.03
N VAL A 154 3.77 6.80 -1.69
CA VAL A 154 2.90 5.68 -1.32
C VAL A 154 2.76 4.69 -2.48
N CYS A 155 2.48 5.17 -3.70
CA CYS A 155 2.40 4.31 -4.89
C CYS A 155 3.68 3.51 -5.11
N SER A 156 4.84 4.14 -4.96
CA SER A 156 6.16 3.53 -5.17
C SER A 156 6.48 2.48 -4.09
N PHE A 157 6.12 2.76 -2.83
CA PHE A 157 6.26 1.83 -1.72
C PHE A 157 5.42 0.56 -1.95
N PHE A 158 4.16 0.73 -2.35
CA PHE A 158 3.29 -0.39 -2.70
C PHE A 158 3.70 -1.04 -4.04
N GLY A 159 4.32 -0.32 -4.96
CA GLY A 159 4.92 -0.88 -6.16
C GLY A 159 6.01 -1.92 -5.83
N TYR A 160 6.82 -1.67 -4.80
CA TYR A 160 7.78 -2.65 -4.26
C TYR A 160 7.04 -3.86 -3.68
N LEU A 161 6.06 -3.66 -2.78
CA LEU A 161 5.29 -4.73 -2.14
C LEU A 161 4.53 -5.59 -3.16
N ASN A 162 3.85 -4.95 -4.09
CA ASN A 162 3.08 -5.63 -5.12
C ASN A 162 3.99 -6.54 -5.96
N ARG A 163 5.15 -6.04 -6.39
CA ARG A 163 6.13 -6.82 -7.13
C ARG A 163 6.69 -7.98 -6.32
N TRP A 164 7.03 -7.73 -5.05
CA TRP A 164 7.52 -8.76 -4.14
C TRP A 164 6.50 -9.88 -3.97
N ASN A 165 5.29 -9.53 -3.54
CA ASN A 165 4.26 -10.50 -3.18
C ASN A 165 3.72 -11.29 -4.36
N ASP A 166 3.53 -10.65 -5.51
CA ASP A 166 3.10 -11.31 -6.72
C ASP A 166 4.17 -12.29 -7.24
N THR A 167 5.45 -11.87 -7.26
CA THR A 167 6.56 -12.72 -7.66
C THR A 167 6.77 -13.89 -6.72
N MET A 168 6.59 -13.71 -5.40
CA MET A 168 6.74 -14.77 -4.39
C MET A 168 5.50 -15.66 -4.31
N ALA A 169 4.40 -15.30 -4.95
CA ALA A 169 3.07 -15.90 -4.76
C ALA A 169 2.73 -16.02 -3.27
N THR A 170 2.96 -14.91 -2.52
CA THR A 170 2.75 -14.86 -1.07
C THR A 170 1.30 -15.23 -0.73
N THR A 171 1.13 -16.17 0.19
CA THR A 171 -0.20 -16.58 0.68
C THR A 171 -0.68 -15.66 1.79
N LEU A 172 -1.99 -15.46 1.88
CA LEU A 172 -2.60 -14.80 3.03
C LEU A 172 -2.32 -15.60 4.30
N GLU A 173 -2.35 -14.92 5.41
CA GLU A 173 -2.28 -15.49 6.75
C GLU A 173 -3.55 -16.31 7.05
N ASP A 174 -3.41 -17.37 7.86
CA ASP A 174 -4.50 -18.26 8.29
C ASP A 174 -5.41 -17.59 9.32
#